data_b59d4b426bbeaee472aa48a81295b872
#
_entry.id   b59d4b426bbeaee472aa48a81295b872
#
_cell.length_a   1.000
_cell.length_b   1.000
_cell.length_c   1.000
_cell.angle_alpha   90.00
_cell.angle_beta   90.00
_cell.angle_gamma   90.00
#
_symmetry.space_group_name_H-M   'P 1'
#
loop_
_entity.id
_entity.type
_entity.pdbx_description
1 polymer ?
#
loop_
_entity_poly.entity_id
_entity_poly.type
_entity_poly.pdbx_seq_one_letter_code
_entity_poly.pdbx_strand_id
1 'polypeptide(L)'
;MNCSGAVAFLQYLGYVDVTENVVIPNEKMDIFLSGSKELILNLLIKECIAKLVEEGIFDKSAVLFNVEKGHFSIKRSAFPLSHAAIRNFLTISGALEKEEHGEICIKDSYESDFIVQLQSRRNKFTLEELLKQQKEQSERGLAAEKFVLKLEKNRLPNKAWKIKRITDFDVSAGYDIVSFKEADSVTYDRYVEVKCYLGQPHFYWSENESEVAMIKGDKYVLCLVDYSRINEPGYIPEYINNPYSVIFNDNQWMVNTASYRIQKI
;
A
#
# COMPACT_ATOMS: atom_id res chain seq x y z
N MET A 1 16.20 1.24 37.16
CA MET A 1 15.17 0.29 36.60
C MET A 1 14.75 -0.54 37.81
N ASN A 2 13.47 -0.68 38.09
CA ASN A 2 13.03 -1.61 39.13
C ASN A 2 13.10 -3.05 38.57
N CYS A 3 13.15 -4.06 39.43
CA CYS A 3 13.26 -5.47 38.99
C CYS A 3 12.13 -5.87 38.05
N SER A 4 10.92 -5.38 38.26
CA SER A 4 9.77 -5.66 37.39
C SER A 4 9.96 -5.18 35.98
N GLY A 5 10.56 -3.98 35.78
CA GLY A 5 10.83 -3.44 34.46
C GLY A 5 11.92 -4.21 33.70
N ALA A 6 12.93 -4.72 34.41
CA ALA A 6 13.96 -5.56 33.81
C ALA A 6 13.39 -6.92 33.37
N VAL A 7 12.57 -7.55 34.21
CA VAL A 7 11.91 -8.82 33.89
C VAL A 7 10.98 -8.64 32.68
N ALA A 8 10.13 -7.61 32.65
CA ALA A 8 9.26 -7.32 31.52
C ALA A 8 10.04 -7.08 30.22
N PHE A 9 11.17 -6.39 30.27
CA PHE A 9 12.03 -6.17 29.13
C PHE A 9 12.67 -7.48 28.61
N LEU A 10 13.20 -8.32 29.51
CA LEU A 10 13.75 -9.62 29.13
C LEU A 10 12.69 -10.59 28.61
N GLN A 11 11.49 -10.56 29.16
CA GLN A 11 10.34 -11.32 28.67
C GLN A 11 9.93 -10.84 27.25
N TYR A 12 9.88 -9.54 27.03
CA TYR A 12 9.58 -8.97 25.72
C TYR A 12 10.59 -9.43 24.64
N LEU A 13 11.87 -9.53 24.98
CA LEU A 13 12.91 -10.04 24.10
C LEU A 13 13.00 -11.57 24.05
N GLY A 14 12.19 -12.26 24.85
CA GLY A 14 12.13 -13.72 24.87
C GLY A 14 13.33 -14.39 25.52
N TYR A 15 13.92 -13.77 26.57
CA TYR A 15 14.97 -14.35 27.42
C TYR A 15 14.44 -15.08 28.64
N VAL A 16 13.25 -14.71 29.09
CA VAL A 16 12.61 -15.30 30.26
C VAL A 16 11.12 -15.51 29.98
N ASP A 17 10.56 -16.54 30.58
CA ASP A 17 9.12 -16.75 30.68
C ASP A 17 8.66 -16.40 32.10
N VAL A 18 7.45 -15.84 32.21
CA VAL A 18 6.85 -15.50 33.51
C VAL A 18 5.56 -16.29 33.66
N THR A 19 5.54 -17.22 34.61
CA THR A 19 4.37 -18.05 34.90
C THR A 19 4.09 -17.98 36.40
N GLU A 20 2.86 -17.66 36.80
CA GLU A 20 2.43 -17.61 38.20
C GLU A 20 3.37 -16.86 39.16
N ASN A 21 3.91 -15.71 38.71
CA ASN A 21 4.92 -14.88 39.41
C ASN A 21 6.34 -15.51 39.54
N VAL A 22 6.62 -16.60 38.83
CA VAL A 22 7.95 -17.20 38.75
C VAL A 22 8.59 -16.78 37.42
N VAL A 23 9.83 -16.31 37.47
CA VAL A 23 10.64 -15.97 36.28
C VAL A 23 11.49 -17.20 35.94
N ILE A 24 11.27 -17.73 34.75
CA ILE A 24 11.98 -18.92 34.26
C ILE A 24 12.90 -18.48 33.12
N PRO A 25 14.24 -18.51 33.32
CA PRO A 25 15.18 -18.22 32.24
C PRO A 25 15.16 -19.33 31.19
N ASN A 26 15.34 -18.96 29.94
CA ASN A 26 15.53 -19.92 28.84
C ASN A 26 17.00 -19.96 28.37
N GLU A 27 17.31 -20.80 27.40
CA GLU A 27 18.69 -21.01 26.88
C GLU A 27 19.36 -19.72 26.38
N LYS A 28 18.59 -18.73 25.94
CA LYS A 28 19.16 -17.42 25.53
C LYS A 28 19.82 -16.67 26.70
N MET A 29 19.44 -16.96 27.94
CA MET A 29 20.05 -16.34 29.14
C MET A 29 21.51 -16.74 29.37
N ASP A 30 22.00 -17.82 28.81
CA ASP A 30 23.38 -18.30 29.00
C ASP A 30 24.42 -17.27 28.57
N ILE A 31 24.11 -16.43 27.60
CA ILE A 31 24.97 -15.34 27.14
C ILE A 31 25.24 -14.31 28.25
N PHE A 32 24.30 -14.10 29.18
CA PHE A 32 24.49 -13.19 30.34
C PHE A 32 25.47 -13.74 31.37
N LEU A 33 25.70 -15.06 31.38
CA LEU A 33 26.62 -15.72 32.29
C LEU A 33 28.05 -15.70 31.74
N SER A 34 28.22 -15.72 30.41
CA SER A 34 29.53 -15.89 29.76
C SER A 34 29.99 -14.67 28.93
N GLY A 35 29.08 -13.76 28.58
CA GLY A 35 29.33 -12.63 27.71
C GLY A 35 29.93 -11.41 28.44
N SER A 36 30.75 -10.61 27.75
CA SER A 36 31.14 -9.30 28.25
C SER A 36 29.94 -8.34 28.27
N LYS A 37 30.00 -7.30 29.12
CA LYS A 37 28.92 -6.28 29.18
C LYS A 37 28.65 -5.63 27.83
N GLU A 38 29.69 -5.39 27.04
CA GLU A 38 29.60 -4.77 25.73
C GLU A 38 28.90 -5.72 24.71
N LEU A 39 29.25 -7.01 24.72
CA LEU A 39 28.64 -8.03 23.89
C LEU A 39 27.14 -8.15 24.20
N ILE A 40 26.79 -8.22 25.48
CA ILE A 40 25.40 -8.32 25.94
C ILE A 40 24.61 -7.08 25.51
N LEU A 41 25.18 -5.87 25.73
CA LEU A 41 24.53 -4.62 25.35
C LEU A 41 24.25 -4.56 23.83
N ASN A 42 25.24 -4.88 23.02
CA ASN A 42 25.10 -4.89 21.57
C ASN A 42 24.05 -5.91 21.11
N LEU A 43 24.00 -7.09 21.71
CA LEU A 43 23.00 -8.10 21.41
C LEU A 43 21.57 -7.59 21.75
N LEU A 44 21.39 -7.01 22.95
CA LEU A 44 20.09 -6.47 23.35
C LEU A 44 19.62 -5.33 22.43
N ILE A 45 20.54 -4.46 21.98
CA ILE A 45 20.23 -3.40 21.03
C ILE A 45 19.74 -4.02 19.69
N LYS A 46 20.48 -5.00 19.15
CA LYS A 46 20.12 -5.66 17.89
C LYS A 46 18.77 -6.37 17.97
N GLU A 47 18.49 -7.06 19.06
CA GLU A 47 17.20 -7.72 19.27
C GLU A 47 16.05 -6.71 19.45
N CYS A 48 16.29 -5.59 20.14
CA CYS A 48 15.30 -4.50 20.20
C CYS A 48 14.97 -3.95 18.81
N ILE A 49 15.98 -3.71 17.97
CA ILE A 49 15.80 -3.22 16.60
C ILE A 49 15.02 -4.25 15.80
N ALA A 50 15.40 -5.53 15.85
CA ALA A 50 14.72 -6.61 15.13
C ALA A 50 13.24 -6.69 15.55
N LYS A 51 12.95 -6.61 16.85
CA LYS A 51 11.60 -6.66 17.40
C LYS A 51 10.74 -5.48 16.93
N LEU A 52 11.29 -4.27 16.96
CA LEU A 52 10.59 -3.07 16.49
C LEU A 52 10.29 -3.10 14.99
N VAL A 53 11.16 -3.71 14.19
CA VAL A 53 10.92 -3.95 12.76
C VAL A 53 9.87 -5.04 12.56
N GLU A 54 9.93 -6.14 13.30
CA GLU A 54 8.96 -7.23 13.26
C GLU A 54 7.54 -6.75 13.59
N GLU A 55 7.40 -5.92 14.62
CA GLU A 55 6.12 -5.33 15.06
C GLU A 55 5.62 -4.18 14.17
N GLY A 56 6.40 -3.78 13.16
CA GLY A 56 6.01 -2.72 12.23
C GLY A 56 6.15 -1.29 12.76
N ILE A 57 6.79 -1.12 13.93
CA ILE A 57 7.10 0.20 14.49
C ILE A 57 8.10 0.94 13.60
N PHE A 58 9.08 0.21 13.08
CA PHE A 58 10.00 0.71 12.06
C PHE A 58 9.61 0.17 10.69
N ASP A 59 8.87 0.98 9.95
CA ASP A 59 8.58 0.75 8.54
C ASP A 59 9.36 1.75 7.65
N LYS A 60 9.15 1.63 6.35
CA LYS A 60 9.77 2.53 5.35
C LYS A 60 9.42 4.00 5.54
N SER A 61 8.26 4.30 6.14
CA SER A 61 7.76 5.66 6.33
C SER A 61 8.31 6.30 7.60
N ALA A 62 8.78 5.48 8.53
CA ALA A 62 9.27 5.90 9.83
C ALA A 62 10.76 6.32 9.79
N VAL A 63 11.55 5.73 8.88
CA VAL A 63 13.00 5.97 8.77
C VAL A 63 13.29 6.79 7.52
N LEU A 64 13.93 7.95 7.73
CA LEU A 64 14.30 8.92 6.69
C LEU A 64 15.82 9.09 6.67
N PHE A 65 16.41 9.22 5.49
CA PHE A 65 17.81 9.62 5.36
C PHE A 65 17.88 11.15 5.27
N ASN A 66 18.55 11.76 6.23
CA ASN A 66 18.81 13.19 6.23
C ASN A 66 20.08 13.45 5.39
N VAL A 67 19.90 13.94 4.18
CA VAL A 67 21.00 14.18 3.22
C VAL A 67 21.96 15.25 3.71
N GLU A 68 21.47 16.28 4.40
CA GLU A 68 22.30 17.40 4.88
C GLU A 68 23.22 16.96 6.01
N LYS A 69 22.74 16.06 6.87
CA LYS A 69 23.46 15.56 8.03
C LYS A 69 24.18 14.23 7.78
N GLY A 70 23.85 13.55 6.70
CA GLY A 70 24.47 12.29 6.30
C GLY A 70 24.10 11.07 7.13
N HIS A 71 23.00 11.10 7.90
CA HIS A 71 22.59 9.99 8.76
C HIS A 71 21.09 9.66 8.62
N PHE A 72 20.70 8.48 9.09
CA PHE A 72 19.30 8.09 9.18
C PHE A 72 18.64 8.64 10.46
N SER A 73 17.42 9.15 10.30
CA SER A 73 16.59 9.63 11.40
C SER A 73 15.24 8.91 11.43
N ILE A 74 14.65 8.85 12.62
CA ILE A 74 13.33 8.25 12.86
C ILE A 74 12.40 9.34 13.36
N LYS A 75 11.21 9.44 12.77
CA LYS A 75 10.18 10.34 13.28
C LYS A 75 9.80 9.94 14.71
N ARG A 76 9.81 10.88 15.65
CA ARG A 76 9.39 10.62 17.03
C ARG A 76 7.98 10.03 17.12
N SER A 77 7.08 10.42 16.22
CA SER A 77 5.72 9.88 16.10
C SER A 77 5.66 8.40 15.71
N ALA A 78 6.75 7.84 15.17
CA ALA A 78 6.84 6.42 14.85
C ALA A 78 6.90 5.51 16.09
N PHE A 79 7.27 6.06 17.27
CA PHE A 79 7.26 5.30 18.52
C PHE A 79 5.95 5.50 19.28
N PRO A 80 5.07 4.50 19.34
CA PRO A 80 3.89 4.52 20.21
C PRO A 80 4.31 4.66 21.69
N LEU A 81 3.43 5.19 22.53
CA LEU A 81 3.69 5.33 23.97
C LEU A 81 3.98 3.98 24.64
N SER A 82 3.36 2.90 24.15
CA SER A 82 3.62 1.52 24.62
C SER A 82 5.09 1.09 24.46
N HIS A 83 5.83 1.68 23.50
CA HIS A 83 7.23 1.37 23.21
C HIS A 83 8.21 2.43 23.76
N ALA A 84 7.73 3.34 24.60
CA ALA A 84 8.57 4.38 25.19
C ALA A 84 9.75 3.83 26.00
N ALA A 85 9.58 2.70 26.70
CA ALA A 85 10.63 2.03 27.45
C ALA A 85 11.77 1.55 26.54
N ILE A 86 11.43 0.93 25.39
CA ILE A 86 12.41 0.45 24.42
C ILE A 86 13.14 1.61 23.74
N ARG A 87 12.41 2.64 23.32
CA ARG A 87 13.02 3.88 22.80
C ARG A 87 14.02 4.48 23.80
N ASN A 88 13.63 4.58 25.09
CA ASN A 88 14.50 5.12 26.12
C ASN A 88 15.72 4.21 26.35
N PHE A 89 15.55 2.89 26.32
CA PHE A 89 16.68 1.95 26.38
C PHE A 89 17.66 2.19 25.22
N LEU A 90 17.18 2.23 23.98
CA LEU A 90 17.99 2.48 22.79
C LEU A 90 18.69 3.85 22.83
N THR A 91 18.06 4.87 23.44
CA THR A 91 18.66 6.19 23.63
C THR A 91 19.76 6.16 24.69
N ILE A 92 19.52 5.54 25.86
CA ILE A 92 20.49 5.43 26.96
C ILE A 92 21.67 4.55 26.54
N SER A 93 21.44 3.49 25.77
CA SER A 93 22.48 2.61 25.25
C SER A 93 23.31 3.24 24.12
N GLY A 94 22.91 4.41 23.62
CA GLY A 94 23.60 5.12 22.56
C GLY A 94 23.35 4.63 21.16
N ALA A 95 22.32 3.81 20.94
CA ALA A 95 21.90 3.39 19.60
C ALA A 95 21.06 4.48 18.91
N LEU A 96 20.31 5.25 19.68
CA LEU A 96 19.54 6.40 19.23
C LEU A 96 20.00 7.67 19.94
N GLU A 97 20.01 8.78 19.22
CA GLU A 97 20.32 10.11 19.73
C GLU A 97 19.15 11.05 19.47
N LYS A 98 18.84 11.92 20.44
CA LYS A 98 17.79 12.93 20.27
C LYS A 98 18.38 14.15 19.59
N GLU A 99 17.75 14.60 18.53
CA GLU A 99 18.08 15.85 17.87
C GLU A 99 17.11 16.98 18.22
N GLU A 100 17.49 18.19 17.83
CA GLU A 100 16.63 19.35 17.85
C GLU A 100 15.38 19.09 17.02
N HIS A 101 14.26 19.72 17.36
CA HIS A 101 12.95 19.57 16.69
C HIS A 101 12.27 18.19 16.86
N GLY A 102 12.78 17.32 17.75
CA GLY A 102 12.12 16.06 18.10
C GLY A 102 12.38 14.90 17.15
N GLU A 103 13.34 15.03 16.26
CA GLU A 103 13.88 13.92 15.48
C GLU A 103 14.76 13.02 16.34
N ILE A 104 14.85 11.77 15.98
CA ILE A 104 15.66 10.75 16.63
C ILE A 104 16.64 10.22 15.59
N CYS A 105 17.93 10.48 15.79
CA CYS A 105 18.99 10.01 14.91
C CYS A 105 19.38 8.57 15.27
N ILE A 106 19.65 7.76 14.27
CA ILE A 106 20.30 6.45 14.41
C ILE A 106 21.81 6.69 14.39
N LYS A 107 22.52 6.19 15.41
CA LYS A 107 23.99 6.29 15.44
C LYS A 107 24.62 5.42 14.34
N ASP A 108 25.67 5.94 13.73
CA ASP A 108 26.42 5.30 12.64
C ASP A 108 26.83 3.85 12.94
N SER A 109 27.22 3.58 14.20
CA SER A 109 27.61 2.25 14.66
C SER A 109 26.48 1.19 14.58
N TYR A 110 25.22 1.62 14.57
CA TYR A 110 24.04 0.75 14.52
C TYR A 110 23.24 0.92 13.24
N GLU A 111 23.65 1.82 12.36
CA GLU A 111 22.96 2.12 11.11
C GLU A 111 22.82 0.88 10.22
N SER A 112 23.89 0.10 10.13
CA SER A 112 23.89 -1.15 9.36
C SER A 112 22.88 -2.17 9.90
N ASP A 113 22.73 -2.27 11.23
CA ASP A 113 21.78 -3.20 11.85
C ASP A 113 20.33 -2.79 11.55
N PHE A 114 20.00 -1.50 11.60
CA PHE A 114 18.71 -0.99 11.19
C PHE A 114 18.43 -1.23 9.71
N ILE A 115 19.41 -0.93 8.83
CA ILE A 115 19.26 -1.09 7.39
C ILE A 115 19.07 -2.56 7.02
N VAL A 116 19.86 -3.48 7.59
CA VAL A 116 19.75 -4.92 7.30
C VAL A 116 18.37 -5.45 7.71
N GLN A 117 17.87 -5.08 8.88
CA GLN A 117 16.53 -5.51 9.33
C GLN A 117 15.43 -4.93 8.44
N LEU A 118 15.51 -3.65 8.08
CA LEU A 118 14.57 -3.02 7.17
C LEU A 118 14.62 -3.60 5.76
N GLN A 119 15.81 -3.96 5.24
CA GLN A 119 15.98 -4.59 3.94
C GLN A 119 15.49 -6.05 3.92
N SER A 120 15.75 -6.81 4.98
CA SER A 120 15.26 -8.18 5.13
C SER A 120 13.72 -8.23 5.05
N ARG A 121 13.06 -7.29 5.72
CA ARG A 121 11.61 -7.14 5.64
C ARG A 121 11.15 -6.62 4.27
N ARG A 122 11.90 -5.70 3.65
CA ARG A 122 11.63 -5.20 2.30
C ARG A 122 11.56 -6.34 1.27
N ASN A 123 12.50 -7.25 1.30
CA ASN A 123 12.62 -8.29 0.27
C ASN A 123 11.58 -9.41 0.42
N LYS A 124 11.16 -9.74 1.65
CA LYS A 124 10.12 -10.76 1.88
C LYS A 124 8.69 -10.23 1.73
N PHE A 125 8.43 -9.05 2.27
CA PHE A 125 7.07 -8.50 2.37
C PHE A 125 6.61 -7.80 1.09
N THR A 126 7.53 -7.16 0.33
CA THR A 126 7.15 -6.28 -0.79
C THR A 126 6.80 -7.00 -2.07
N LEU A 127 7.48 -8.08 -2.43
CA LEU A 127 7.20 -8.78 -3.69
C LEU A 127 5.92 -9.61 -3.59
N GLU A 128 5.76 -10.37 -2.52
CA GLU A 128 4.57 -11.19 -2.30
C GLU A 128 3.31 -10.31 -2.09
N GLU A 129 3.42 -9.25 -1.29
CA GLU A 129 2.30 -8.31 -1.13
C GLU A 129 2.00 -7.53 -2.41
N LEU A 130 3.02 -7.07 -3.13
CA LEU A 130 2.83 -6.39 -4.41
C LEU A 130 2.11 -7.31 -5.41
N LEU A 131 2.56 -8.55 -5.54
CA LEU A 131 1.92 -9.54 -6.41
C LEU A 131 0.49 -9.86 -5.95
N LYS A 132 0.27 -9.97 -4.64
CA LYS A 132 -1.07 -10.18 -4.08
C LYS A 132 -1.98 -8.98 -4.36
N GLN A 133 -1.51 -7.75 -4.12
CA GLN A 133 -2.27 -6.54 -4.40
C GLN A 133 -2.59 -6.40 -5.90
N GLN A 134 -1.62 -6.67 -6.78
CA GLN A 134 -1.85 -6.65 -8.23
C GLN A 134 -2.88 -7.69 -8.65
N LYS A 135 -2.81 -8.89 -8.08
CA LYS A 135 -3.79 -9.95 -8.35
C LYS A 135 -5.18 -9.55 -7.88
N GLU A 136 -5.31 -9.04 -6.66
CA GLU A 136 -6.59 -8.56 -6.12
C GLU A 136 -7.16 -7.39 -6.92
N GLN A 137 -6.32 -6.46 -7.39
CA GLN A 137 -6.74 -5.36 -8.27
C GLN A 137 -7.24 -5.89 -9.62
N SER A 138 -6.53 -6.84 -10.22
CA SER A 138 -6.92 -7.47 -11.47
C SER A 138 -8.24 -8.24 -11.35
N GLU A 139 -8.41 -9.00 -10.27
CA GLU A 139 -9.67 -9.73 -9.99
C GLU A 139 -10.86 -8.78 -9.79
N ARG A 140 -10.65 -7.66 -9.06
CA ARG A 140 -11.67 -6.61 -8.86
C ARG A 140 -12.02 -5.91 -10.17
N GLY A 141 -11.03 -5.57 -10.99
CA GLY A 141 -11.24 -5.00 -12.32
C GLY A 141 -12.08 -5.91 -13.20
N LEU A 142 -11.70 -7.18 -13.30
CA LEU A 142 -12.44 -8.19 -14.06
C LEU A 142 -13.88 -8.38 -13.55
N ALA A 143 -14.09 -8.38 -12.24
CA ALA A 143 -15.42 -8.49 -11.64
C ALA A 143 -16.29 -7.27 -11.99
N ALA A 144 -15.72 -6.05 -11.94
CA ALA A 144 -16.38 -4.81 -12.30
C ALA A 144 -16.77 -4.78 -13.79
N GLU A 145 -15.87 -5.16 -14.70
CA GLU A 145 -16.17 -5.27 -16.14
C GLU A 145 -17.30 -6.25 -16.41
N LYS A 146 -17.29 -7.44 -15.78
CA LYS A 146 -18.37 -8.43 -15.92
C LYS A 146 -19.71 -7.90 -15.38
N PHE A 147 -19.67 -7.18 -14.28
CA PHE A 147 -20.85 -6.54 -13.69
C PHE A 147 -21.44 -5.50 -14.65
N VAL A 148 -20.62 -4.59 -15.17
CA VAL A 148 -21.06 -3.55 -16.11
C VAL A 148 -21.55 -4.17 -17.44
N LEU A 149 -20.87 -5.22 -17.94
CA LEU A 149 -21.34 -5.96 -19.10
C LEU A 149 -22.77 -6.52 -18.90
N LYS A 150 -23.05 -7.05 -17.71
CA LYS A 150 -24.40 -7.53 -17.36
C LYS A 150 -25.41 -6.39 -17.33
N LEU A 151 -25.05 -5.22 -16.78
CA LEU A 151 -25.91 -4.04 -16.77
C LEU A 151 -26.22 -3.54 -18.19
N GLU A 152 -25.19 -3.42 -19.06
CA GLU A 152 -25.37 -3.00 -20.43
C GLU A 152 -26.27 -3.99 -21.23
N LYS A 153 -26.12 -5.30 -21.03
CA LYS A 153 -26.98 -6.31 -21.63
C LYS A 153 -28.42 -6.24 -21.12
N ASN A 154 -28.64 -6.01 -19.84
CA ASN A 154 -29.95 -5.85 -19.26
C ASN A 154 -30.65 -4.56 -19.73
N ARG A 155 -29.89 -3.48 -19.98
CA ARG A 155 -30.41 -2.22 -20.51
C ARG A 155 -30.97 -2.38 -21.93
N LEU A 156 -30.35 -3.24 -22.76
CA LEU A 156 -30.73 -3.48 -24.15
C LEU A 156 -30.90 -4.98 -24.46
N PRO A 157 -31.93 -5.62 -23.92
CA PRO A 157 -32.08 -7.07 -24.02
C PRO A 157 -32.17 -7.57 -25.49
N ASN A 158 -32.78 -6.80 -26.38
CA ASN A 158 -32.89 -7.14 -27.82
C ASN A 158 -31.53 -7.09 -28.56
N LYS A 159 -30.50 -6.43 -27.97
CA LYS A 159 -29.15 -6.32 -28.51
C LYS A 159 -28.09 -6.98 -27.62
N ALA A 160 -28.49 -7.63 -26.55
CA ALA A 160 -27.59 -8.20 -25.57
C ALA A 160 -26.50 -9.11 -26.15
N TRP A 161 -26.83 -9.85 -27.21
CA TRP A 161 -25.92 -10.75 -27.91
C TRP A 161 -24.80 -10.01 -28.69
N LYS A 162 -25.02 -8.75 -29.08
CA LYS A 162 -24.03 -7.89 -29.76
C LYS A 162 -23.13 -7.14 -28.77
N ILE A 163 -23.58 -6.93 -27.53
CA ILE A 163 -22.80 -6.21 -26.49
C ILE A 163 -21.69 -7.13 -26.01
N LYS A 164 -20.44 -6.68 -26.14
CA LYS A 164 -19.25 -7.52 -25.90
C LYS A 164 -18.22 -6.80 -25.02
N ARG A 165 -17.52 -7.58 -24.22
CA ARG A 165 -16.30 -7.16 -23.57
C ARG A 165 -15.17 -7.29 -24.60
N ILE A 166 -14.47 -6.19 -24.85
CA ILE A 166 -13.42 -6.12 -25.87
C ILE A 166 -12.06 -6.56 -25.32
N THR A 167 -11.80 -6.37 -24.04
CA THR A 167 -10.59 -6.85 -23.37
C THR A 167 -10.35 -8.37 -23.54
N ASP A 168 -11.37 -9.15 -23.87
CA ASP A 168 -11.24 -10.58 -24.22
C ASP A 168 -10.56 -10.80 -25.58
N PHE A 169 -10.50 -9.78 -26.44
CA PHE A 169 -10.06 -9.88 -27.84
C PHE A 169 -8.94 -8.91 -28.17
N ASP A 170 -8.99 -7.69 -27.61
CA ASP A 170 -8.06 -6.60 -27.89
C ASP A 170 -7.87 -5.72 -26.66
N VAL A 171 -6.75 -5.90 -25.98
CA VAL A 171 -6.37 -5.09 -24.80
C VAL A 171 -5.89 -3.68 -25.17
N SER A 172 -5.67 -3.40 -26.45
CA SER A 172 -5.21 -2.09 -26.96
C SER A 172 -6.35 -1.19 -27.44
N ALA A 173 -7.60 -1.64 -27.36
CA ALA A 173 -8.76 -0.92 -27.87
C ALA A 173 -9.02 0.43 -27.17
N GLY A 174 -8.54 0.58 -25.93
CA GLY A 174 -8.72 1.81 -25.12
C GLY A 174 -10.14 1.94 -24.53
N TYR A 175 -10.88 0.84 -24.45
CA TYR A 175 -12.17 0.70 -23.75
C TYR A 175 -12.46 -0.78 -23.51
N ASP A 176 -13.28 -1.09 -22.49
CA ASP A 176 -13.55 -2.46 -22.06
C ASP A 176 -14.76 -3.09 -22.77
N ILE A 177 -15.81 -2.30 -23.01
CA ILE A 177 -17.09 -2.82 -23.51
C ILE A 177 -17.59 -1.98 -24.69
N VAL A 178 -18.06 -2.68 -25.75
CA VAL A 178 -18.84 -2.04 -26.82
C VAL A 178 -20.32 -2.29 -26.61
N SER A 179 -21.11 -1.24 -26.77
CA SER A 179 -22.55 -1.23 -26.56
C SER A 179 -23.24 -0.27 -27.54
N PHE A 180 -24.50 0.00 -27.30
CA PHE A 180 -25.30 0.93 -28.06
C PHE A 180 -25.91 1.97 -27.13
N LYS A 181 -26.11 3.20 -27.61
CA LYS A 181 -26.82 4.23 -26.84
C LYS A 181 -28.30 3.84 -26.71
N GLU A 182 -28.91 3.55 -27.81
CA GLU A 182 -30.34 3.28 -27.89
C GLU A 182 -30.67 1.93 -28.55
N ALA A 183 -31.92 1.47 -28.41
CA ALA A 183 -32.39 0.25 -28.96
C ALA A 183 -32.45 0.23 -30.51
N ASP A 184 -32.56 1.38 -31.14
CA ASP A 184 -32.59 1.58 -32.60
C ASP A 184 -31.22 1.86 -33.21
N SER A 185 -30.17 2.12 -32.41
CA SER A 185 -28.79 2.35 -32.91
C SER A 185 -28.37 1.22 -33.88
N VAL A 186 -27.92 1.54 -35.09
CA VAL A 186 -27.54 0.56 -36.10
C VAL A 186 -26.11 0.05 -35.89
N THR A 187 -25.21 0.92 -35.47
CA THR A 187 -23.80 0.62 -35.22
C THR A 187 -23.44 0.82 -33.75
N TYR A 188 -22.26 0.31 -33.32
CA TYR A 188 -21.75 0.60 -31.99
C TYR A 188 -21.51 2.10 -31.84
N ASP A 189 -22.16 2.72 -30.89
CA ASP A 189 -22.09 4.16 -30.57
C ASP A 189 -21.97 4.44 -29.08
N ARG A 190 -21.64 3.39 -28.30
CA ARG A 190 -21.34 3.48 -26.88
C ARG A 190 -20.14 2.59 -26.55
N TYR A 191 -19.03 3.23 -26.16
CA TYR A 191 -17.76 2.62 -25.78
C TYR A 191 -17.58 2.85 -24.29
N VAL A 192 -17.56 1.79 -23.50
CA VAL A 192 -17.53 1.90 -22.02
C VAL A 192 -16.18 1.46 -21.51
N GLU A 193 -15.52 2.35 -20.80
CA GLU A 193 -14.35 2.09 -19.97
C GLU A 193 -14.80 1.90 -18.54
N VAL A 194 -14.32 0.86 -17.86
CA VAL A 194 -14.72 0.50 -16.51
C VAL A 194 -13.56 0.73 -15.55
N LYS A 195 -13.73 1.61 -14.60
CA LYS A 195 -12.77 1.82 -13.52
C LYS A 195 -13.38 1.41 -12.19
N CYS A 196 -12.65 0.56 -11.47
CA CYS A 196 -13.07 0.02 -10.18
C CYS A 196 -12.30 0.69 -9.05
N TYR A 197 -12.98 1.12 -7.99
CA TYR A 197 -12.37 1.76 -6.83
C TYR A 197 -12.93 1.22 -5.51
N LEU A 198 -12.24 1.53 -4.41
CA LEU A 198 -12.68 1.34 -3.04
C LEU A 198 -12.56 2.67 -2.30
N GLY A 199 -13.60 3.05 -1.55
CA GLY A 199 -13.63 4.31 -0.81
C GLY A 199 -13.93 5.51 -1.70
N GLN A 200 -13.02 6.47 -1.80
CA GLN A 200 -13.20 7.61 -2.70
C GLN A 200 -12.86 7.27 -4.14
N PRO A 201 -13.61 7.78 -5.13
CA PRO A 201 -13.33 7.55 -6.55
C PRO A 201 -11.92 8.02 -6.91
N HIS A 202 -11.09 7.09 -7.37
CA HIS A 202 -9.78 7.34 -7.93
C HIS A 202 -9.42 6.25 -8.92
N PHE A 203 -8.76 6.59 -10.00
CA PHE A 203 -8.35 5.63 -11.03
C PHE A 203 -7.14 6.15 -11.80
N TYR A 204 -6.46 5.22 -12.47
CA TYR A 204 -5.44 5.53 -13.44
C TYR A 204 -6.03 5.47 -14.84
N TRP A 205 -5.73 6.48 -15.63
CA TRP A 205 -6.13 6.55 -17.02
C TRP A 205 -4.88 6.47 -17.89
N SER A 206 -4.78 5.44 -18.75
CA SER A 206 -3.65 5.31 -19.64
C SER A 206 -3.72 6.34 -20.77
N GLU A 207 -2.57 6.61 -21.41
CA GLU A 207 -2.50 7.50 -22.57
C GLU A 207 -3.46 7.06 -23.66
N ASN A 208 -3.42 5.75 -24.02
CA ASN A 208 -4.31 5.18 -25.04
C ASN A 208 -5.80 5.34 -24.69
N GLU A 209 -6.22 5.03 -23.46
CA GLU A 209 -7.60 5.19 -23.02
C GLU A 209 -8.06 6.66 -23.09
N SER A 210 -7.19 7.60 -22.67
CA SER A 210 -7.50 9.04 -22.70
C SER A 210 -7.58 9.58 -24.12
N GLU A 211 -6.69 9.16 -25.03
CA GLU A 211 -6.74 9.52 -26.44
C GLU A 211 -7.98 8.98 -27.14
N VAL A 212 -8.33 7.73 -26.89
CA VAL A 212 -9.54 7.11 -27.44
C VAL A 212 -10.79 7.80 -26.89
N ALA A 213 -10.81 8.18 -25.60
CA ALA A 213 -11.91 8.95 -25.02
C ALA A 213 -12.05 10.32 -25.70
N MET A 214 -10.95 11.02 -25.94
CA MET A 214 -10.95 12.29 -26.67
C MET A 214 -11.53 12.14 -28.09
N ILE A 215 -11.08 11.12 -28.84
CA ILE A 215 -11.51 10.87 -30.22
C ILE A 215 -12.99 10.47 -30.29
N LYS A 216 -13.44 9.61 -29.38
CA LYS A 216 -14.83 9.11 -29.36
C LYS A 216 -15.83 10.14 -28.82
N GLY A 217 -15.39 11.07 -27.98
CA GLY A 217 -16.21 12.14 -27.41
C GLY A 217 -17.47 11.61 -26.73
N ASP A 218 -18.66 12.07 -27.17
CA ASP A 218 -19.95 11.70 -26.60
C ASP A 218 -20.35 10.22 -26.77
N LYS A 219 -19.56 9.45 -27.51
CA LYS A 219 -19.73 8.00 -27.62
C LYS A 219 -18.94 7.24 -26.57
N TYR A 220 -17.98 7.88 -25.91
CA TYR A 220 -17.19 7.27 -24.85
C TYR A 220 -17.81 7.53 -23.49
N VAL A 221 -17.84 6.51 -22.67
CA VAL A 221 -18.44 6.56 -21.33
C VAL A 221 -17.49 5.91 -20.34
N LEU A 222 -17.16 6.63 -19.30
CA LEU A 222 -16.44 6.11 -18.15
C LEU A 222 -17.46 5.61 -17.12
N CYS A 223 -17.33 4.36 -16.70
CA CYS A 223 -18.15 3.74 -15.67
C CYS A 223 -17.33 3.52 -14.39
N LEU A 224 -17.67 4.23 -13.32
CA LEU A 224 -16.99 4.15 -12.03
C LEU A 224 -17.73 3.18 -11.11
N VAL A 225 -17.09 2.06 -10.79
CA VAL A 225 -17.67 1.00 -9.97
C VAL A 225 -17.08 1.02 -8.57
N ASP A 226 -17.89 1.31 -7.56
CA ASP A 226 -17.51 1.07 -6.16
C ASP A 226 -17.60 -0.42 -5.88
N TYR A 227 -16.43 -1.05 -5.70
CA TYR A 227 -16.35 -2.50 -5.50
C TYR A 227 -17.01 -2.96 -4.20
N SER A 228 -17.06 -2.11 -3.18
CA SER A 228 -17.71 -2.45 -1.93
C SER A 228 -19.22 -2.70 -2.10
N ARG A 229 -19.80 -2.11 -3.13
CA ARG A 229 -21.24 -2.13 -3.43
C ARG A 229 -21.65 -3.07 -4.55
N ILE A 230 -20.71 -3.72 -5.22
CA ILE A 230 -20.98 -4.53 -6.43
C ILE A 230 -22.01 -5.67 -6.21
N ASN A 231 -22.13 -6.13 -4.96
CA ASN A 231 -23.08 -7.19 -4.57
C ASN A 231 -24.37 -6.64 -3.94
N GLU A 232 -24.53 -5.31 -3.82
CA GLU A 232 -25.74 -4.71 -3.28
C GLU A 232 -26.90 -4.83 -4.29
N PRO A 233 -28.08 -5.29 -3.87
CA PRO A 233 -29.24 -5.33 -4.74
C PRO A 233 -29.60 -3.92 -5.25
N GLY A 234 -29.70 -3.76 -6.57
CA GLY A 234 -30.08 -2.49 -7.19
C GLY A 234 -28.93 -1.46 -7.28
N TYR A 235 -27.69 -1.83 -6.98
CA TYR A 235 -26.56 -0.92 -7.16
C TYR A 235 -26.40 -0.54 -8.63
N ILE A 236 -26.29 0.75 -8.90
CA ILE A 236 -26.01 1.34 -10.21
C ILE A 236 -24.72 2.15 -10.08
N PRO A 237 -23.67 1.85 -10.85
CA PRO A 237 -22.43 2.61 -10.86
C PRO A 237 -22.64 4.00 -11.49
N GLU A 238 -21.71 4.89 -11.24
CA GLU A 238 -21.69 6.22 -11.86
C GLU A 238 -21.22 6.11 -13.32
N TYR A 239 -21.94 6.79 -14.23
CA TYR A 239 -21.58 6.89 -15.64
C TYR A 239 -21.26 8.34 -16.00
N ILE A 240 -20.06 8.58 -16.51
CA ILE A 240 -19.61 9.88 -17.00
C ILE A 240 -19.54 9.83 -18.52
N ASN A 241 -20.44 10.54 -19.19
CA ASN A 241 -20.43 10.67 -20.64
C ASN A 241 -19.37 11.69 -21.07
N ASN A 242 -18.66 11.45 -22.17
CA ASN A 242 -17.57 12.29 -22.67
C ASN A 242 -16.57 12.64 -21.53
N PRO A 243 -16.02 11.62 -20.86
CA PRO A 243 -15.25 11.82 -19.63
C PRO A 243 -13.99 12.66 -19.86
N TYR A 244 -13.41 12.64 -21.06
CA TYR A 244 -12.26 13.50 -21.40
C TYR A 244 -12.61 14.97 -21.18
N SER A 245 -13.72 15.43 -21.75
CA SER A 245 -14.15 16.82 -21.57
C SER A 245 -14.57 17.13 -20.13
N VAL A 246 -15.27 16.21 -19.47
CA VAL A 246 -15.76 16.44 -18.12
C VAL A 246 -14.62 16.49 -17.11
N ILE A 247 -13.73 15.49 -17.10
CA ILE A 247 -12.70 15.35 -16.05
C ILE A 247 -11.64 16.45 -16.15
N PHE A 248 -11.22 16.83 -17.36
CA PHE A 248 -10.18 17.85 -17.53
C PHE A 248 -10.70 19.30 -17.38
N ASN A 249 -12.02 19.52 -17.38
CA ASN A 249 -12.61 20.86 -17.23
C ASN A 249 -13.39 21.06 -15.92
N ASP A 250 -13.56 20.01 -15.10
CA ASP A 250 -14.32 20.10 -13.85
C ASP A 250 -13.38 20.15 -12.64
N ASN A 251 -13.54 21.18 -11.81
CA ASN A 251 -12.77 21.38 -10.59
C ASN A 251 -13.02 20.33 -9.47
N GLN A 252 -13.96 19.40 -9.67
CA GLN A 252 -14.20 18.29 -8.75
C GLN A 252 -13.15 17.18 -8.94
N TRP A 253 -12.40 17.19 -10.05
CA TRP A 253 -11.37 16.21 -10.35
C TRP A 253 -9.98 16.81 -10.25
N MET A 254 -9.11 16.15 -9.45
CA MET A 254 -7.69 16.49 -9.41
C MET A 254 -6.93 15.54 -10.35
N VAL A 255 -6.40 16.11 -11.43
CA VAL A 255 -5.62 15.35 -12.42
C VAL A 255 -4.13 15.53 -12.14
N ASN A 256 -3.43 14.41 -11.88
CA ASN A 256 -1.99 14.38 -11.62
C ASN A 256 -1.29 13.49 -12.65
N THR A 257 -0.11 13.89 -13.11
CA THR A 257 0.72 13.05 -13.99
C THR A 257 1.33 11.91 -13.17
N ALA A 258 0.99 10.66 -13.52
CA ALA A 258 1.47 9.48 -12.82
C ALA A 258 2.75 8.88 -13.43
N SER A 259 2.99 9.07 -14.74
CA SER A 259 4.17 8.52 -15.42
C SER A 259 4.49 9.29 -16.71
N TYR A 260 5.75 9.19 -17.13
CA TYR A 260 6.23 9.71 -18.42
C TYR A 260 6.87 8.58 -19.22
N ARG A 261 6.57 8.49 -20.51
CA ARG A 261 7.35 7.67 -21.45
C ARG A 261 8.41 8.55 -22.09
N ILE A 262 9.68 8.23 -21.86
CA ILE A 262 10.82 8.96 -22.43
C ILE A 262 11.51 8.06 -23.44
N GLN A 263 11.66 8.53 -24.68
CA GLN A 263 12.31 7.80 -25.75
C GLN A 263 13.34 8.70 -26.42
N LYS A 264 14.55 8.18 -26.63
CA LYS A 264 15.56 8.85 -27.46
C LYS A 264 15.19 8.66 -28.94
N ILE A 265 15.18 9.74 -29.70
CA ILE A 265 14.93 9.77 -31.15
C ILE A 265 16.24 9.52 -31.89
#